data_717e38d3afae88931caaee7ea43cf9d0
#
_entry.id   717e38d3afae88931caaee7ea43cf9d0
#
_cell.length_a   1.000
_cell.length_b   1.000
_cell.length_c   1.000
_cell.angle_alpha   90.00
_cell.angle_beta   90.00
_cell.angle_gamma   90.00
#
_symmetry.space_group_name_H-M   'P 1'
#
loop_
_entity.id
_entity.type
_entity.pdbx_description
1 polymer ?
#
loop_
_entity_poly.entity_id
_entity_poly.type
_entity_poly.pdbx_seq_one_letter_code
_entity_poly.pdbx_strand_id
1 'polypeptide(L)'
;MIKKILFLLIILIIEPFTIYLRSKIIYSDLDLSNTSGNFDIFTIDFKAIDIPENTFWCSLQWQMDLTNLKKKYSDVQGGIAYGGFQTTKNGKKALISLGEITYRENGEEKKIIPTRLYPKGEAEYENKDANYITEFDWESNVWYRFFFRTWKDHSLGETFVGEWIQNLSTQEWTLLAYFNTHLTDSFISGKLKQYQEDYNEEFLGLERSFQIKNIYAYDRKNRKWISLNKSTLSYDPPSLQYDTIGTHEFGYVKNYFYGSSGLPVEDQKIYDESNPEYIEGNITQSPAPLMSEPAFKSLNVVVTQKKITINWEIDPKTCPCYEFGIYIYRYSKTEYEFVYNYVTSRPDVTSYSYSEPPFSGNYLITLECKGISNFVYSDSVYKSI
;
A
#
# COMPACT_ATOMS: atom_id res chain seq x y z
N MET A 1 -2.72 31.46 -61.40
CA MET A 1 -1.68 31.46 -60.38
C MET A 1 -2.21 31.67 -58.95
N ILE A 2 -3.40 32.23 -58.79
CA ILE A 2 -4.03 32.57 -57.47
C ILE A 2 -4.67 31.35 -56.78
N LYS A 3 -5.09 30.31 -57.51
CA LYS A 3 -5.71 29.11 -56.92
C LYS A 3 -4.78 28.10 -56.27
N LYS A 4 -3.44 28.19 -56.51
CA LYS A 4 -2.44 27.31 -55.86
C LYS A 4 -1.87 27.86 -54.55
N ILE A 5 -2.08 29.14 -54.28
CA ILE A 5 -1.60 29.78 -53.07
C ILE A 5 -2.60 29.61 -51.90
N LEU A 6 -3.89 29.44 -52.22
CA LEU A 6 -4.93 29.26 -51.18
C LEU A 6 -4.95 27.84 -50.59
N PHE A 7 -4.37 26.84 -51.30
CA PHE A 7 -4.31 25.47 -50.81
C PHE A 7 -3.05 25.22 -49.94
N LEU A 8 -2.05 26.12 -50.01
CA LEU A 8 -0.84 26.01 -49.17
C LEU A 8 -1.02 26.77 -47.81
N LEU A 9 -2.01 27.65 -47.69
CA LEU A 9 -2.28 28.38 -46.45
C LEU A 9 -3.21 27.63 -45.49
N ILE A 10 -3.90 26.58 -45.96
CA ILE A 10 -4.80 25.77 -45.13
C ILE A 10 -4.05 24.60 -44.47
N ILE A 11 -2.86 24.27 -44.97
CA ILE A 11 -2.03 23.15 -44.40
C ILE A 11 -1.12 23.64 -43.25
N LEU A 12 -1.02 24.96 -43.00
CA LEU A 12 -0.12 25.53 -42.01
C LEU A 12 -0.79 25.93 -40.69
N ILE A 13 -2.07 25.56 -40.48
CA ILE A 13 -2.81 25.88 -39.24
C ILE A 13 -3.42 24.62 -38.61
N ILE A 14 -2.92 23.47 -38.93
CA ILE A 14 -3.18 22.26 -38.12
C ILE A 14 -1.85 21.92 -37.42
N GLU A 15 -1.45 22.74 -36.47
CA GLU A 15 -0.68 22.20 -35.38
C GLU A 15 -1.51 21.06 -34.78
N PRO A 16 -0.96 19.88 -34.55
CA PRO A 16 -1.65 18.88 -33.78
C PRO A 16 -1.82 19.50 -32.38
N PHE A 17 -3.01 20.03 -32.10
CA PHE A 17 -3.45 20.20 -30.73
C PHE A 17 -3.37 18.82 -30.12
N THR A 18 -2.29 18.52 -29.47
CA THR A 18 -2.19 17.40 -28.55
C THR A 18 -3.09 17.79 -27.40
N ILE A 19 -4.34 17.43 -27.50
CA ILE A 19 -5.32 17.60 -26.43
C ILE A 19 -4.84 16.63 -25.35
N TYR A 20 -4.21 17.14 -24.32
CA TYR A 20 -4.02 16.42 -23.08
C TYR A 20 -5.40 16.34 -22.42
N LEU A 21 -6.18 15.34 -22.80
CA LEU A 21 -7.34 14.94 -22.02
C LEU A 21 -6.78 14.45 -20.68
N ARG A 22 -7.12 15.14 -19.61
CA ARG A 22 -6.81 14.66 -18.27
C ARG A 22 -7.77 13.55 -17.90
N SER A 23 -7.26 12.50 -17.32
CA SER A 23 -8.03 11.41 -16.76
C SER A 23 -9.04 11.94 -15.76
N LYS A 24 -10.25 11.37 -15.76
CA LYS A 24 -11.28 11.68 -14.76
C LYS A 24 -10.94 11.02 -13.44
N ILE A 25 -10.82 11.83 -12.41
CA ILE A 25 -10.43 11.35 -11.09
C ILE A 25 -11.50 11.75 -10.08
N ILE A 26 -12.00 10.77 -9.34
CA ILE A 26 -12.79 10.99 -8.12
C ILE A 26 -11.91 10.76 -6.94
N TYR A 27 -11.80 11.75 -6.08
CA TYR A 27 -10.97 11.71 -4.87
C TYR A 27 -11.80 11.55 -3.61
N SER A 28 -11.19 10.90 -2.63
CA SER A 28 -11.60 10.91 -1.23
C SER A 28 -10.40 11.36 -0.40
N ASP A 29 -10.46 12.58 0.11
CA ASP A 29 -9.45 13.16 1.01
C ASP A 29 -9.88 12.94 2.45
N LEU A 30 -9.11 12.16 3.21
CA LEU A 30 -9.43 11.84 4.60
C LEU A 30 -9.19 13.02 5.54
N ASP A 31 -10.12 13.27 6.46
CA ASP A 31 -9.96 14.26 7.52
C ASP A 31 -9.00 13.76 8.60
N LEU A 32 -7.85 14.41 8.72
CA LEU A 32 -6.80 14.10 9.68
C LEU A 32 -6.77 15.07 10.87
N SER A 33 -7.76 15.95 11.02
CA SER A 33 -7.78 17.04 12.02
C SER A 33 -7.64 16.56 13.47
N ASN A 34 -8.06 15.33 13.77
CA ASN A 34 -7.98 14.72 15.09
C ASN A 34 -6.82 13.73 15.27
N THR A 35 -5.80 13.83 14.41
CA THR A 35 -4.65 12.91 14.39
C THR A 35 -3.35 13.64 14.57
N SER A 36 -2.23 12.92 14.79
CA SER A 36 -0.89 13.50 14.76
C SER A 36 -0.39 13.75 13.31
N GLY A 37 -1.07 13.21 12.30
CA GLY A 37 -0.63 13.22 10.91
C GLY A 37 0.50 12.23 10.59
N ASN A 38 0.88 11.39 11.55
CA ASN A 38 2.01 10.46 11.45
C ASN A 38 1.57 9.05 11.83
N PHE A 39 1.68 8.11 10.90
CA PHE A 39 1.12 6.78 11.05
C PHE A 39 2.14 5.70 10.72
N ASP A 40 2.19 4.66 11.55
CA ASP A 40 2.95 3.44 11.22
C ASP A 40 2.13 2.47 10.36
N ILE A 41 0.79 2.57 10.46
CA ILE A 41 -0.12 1.65 9.77
C ILE A 41 -1.29 2.45 9.20
N PHE A 42 -1.73 2.04 8.01
CA PHE A 42 -3.00 2.41 7.42
C PHE A 42 -3.72 1.17 6.88
N THR A 43 -5.03 1.09 7.08
CA THR A 43 -5.86 0.02 6.51
C THR A 43 -7.21 0.55 6.06
N ILE A 44 -7.71 -0.03 4.98
CA ILE A 44 -8.97 0.32 4.34
C ILE A 44 -9.59 -0.90 3.70
N ASP A 45 -10.90 -1.06 3.86
CA ASP A 45 -11.66 -2.01 3.06
C ASP A 45 -12.14 -1.32 1.80
N PHE A 46 -11.75 -1.85 0.65
CA PHE A 46 -11.99 -1.33 -0.68
C PHE A 46 -12.76 -2.34 -1.55
N LYS A 47 -13.68 -1.84 -2.37
CA LYS A 47 -14.43 -2.65 -3.32
C LYS A 47 -14.56 -1.89 -4.64
N ALA A 48 -14.00 -2.44 -5.74
CA ALA A 48 -14.28 -1.98 -7.09
C ALA A 48 -15.54 -2.69 -7.61
N ILE A 49 -16.41 -1.98 -8.31
CA ILE A 49 -17.71 -2.50 -8.75
C ILE A 49 -17.74 -2.61 -10.27
N ASP A 50 -17.76 -1.49 -10.97
CA ASP A 50 -17.67 -1.44 -12.42
C ASP A 50 -16.20 -1.25 -12.80
N ILE A 51 -15.67 -2.23 -13.55
CA ILE A 51 -14.21 -2.41 -13.71
C ILE A 51 -13.80 -2.42 -15.19
N PRO A 52 -14.00 -1.31 -15.94
CA PRO A 52 -13.54 -1.21 -17.31
C PRO A 52 -12.00 -1.31 -17.37
N GLU A 53 -11.47 -1.59 -18.55
CA GLU A 53 -10.05 -1.56 -18.79
C GLU A 53 -9.45 -0.17 -18.49
N ASN A 54 -8.12 -0.15 -18.25
CA ASN A 54 -7.33 1.06 -18.04
C ASN A 54 -7.81 1.96 -16.90
N THR A 55 -8.31 1.35 -15.84
CA THR A 55 -8.70 2.04 -14.61
C THR A 55 -7.76 1.68 -13.46
N PHE A 56 -7.34 2.70 -12.71
CA PHE A 56 -6.62 2.54 -11.45
C PHE A 56 -7.53 2.94 -10.29
N TRP A 57 -7.66 2.07 -9.32
CA TRP A 57 -8.31 2.31 -8.04
C TRP A 57 -7.25 2.38 -6.95
N CYS A 58 -6.88 3.59 -6.58
CA CYS A 58 -5.93 3.85 -5.50
C CYS A 58 -6.62 3.66 -4.15
N SER A 59 -6.22 2.65 -3.42
CA SER A 59 -6.71 2.40 -2.07
C SER A 59 -6.05 3.34 -1.04
N LEU A 60 -4.81 3.77 -1.30
CA LEU A 60 -4.11 4.78 -0.54
C LEU A 60 -3.03 5.46 -1.37
N GLN A 61 -3.04 6.80 -1.34
CA GLN A 61 -1.88 7.65 -1.66
C GLN A 61 -1.45 8.39 -0.41
N TRP A 62 -0.13 8.44 -0.16
CA TRP A 62 0.44 9.12 0.99
C TRP A 62 1.78 9.77 0.66
N GLN A 63 2.32 10.53 1.61
CA GLN A 63 3.67 11.06 1.59
C GLN A 63 4.53 10.27 2.57
N MET A 64 5.70 9.76 2.15
CA MET A 64 6.71 9.29 3.09
C MET A 64 7.21 10.46 3.93
N ASP A 65 7.37 10.28 5.25
CA ASP A 65 7.92 11.35 6.08
C ASP A 65 9.37 11.63 5.73
N LEU A 66 9.63 12.87 5.33
CA LEU A 66 10.95 13.37 4.94
C LEU A 66 11.54 14.35 5.96
N THR A 67 10.98 14.44 7.16
CA THR A 67 11.36 15.43 8.18
C THR A 67 12.83 15.34 8.53
N ASN A 68 13.36 14.14 8.71
CA ASN A 68 14.78 13.96 9.05
C ASN A 68 15.71 14.32 7.89
N LEU A 69 15.30 14.03 6.66
CA LEU A 69 16.05 14.41 5.47
C LEU A 69 16.06 15.94 5.27
N LYS A 70 14.90 16.58 5.46
CA LYS A 70 14.74 18.05 5.38
C LYS A 70 15.53 18.83 6.43
N LYS A 71 15.83 18.22 7.59
CA LYS A 71 16.71 18.83 8.59
C LYS A 71 18.18 18.83 8.17
N LYS A 72 18.57 17.90 7.30
CA LYS A 72 19.96 17.66 6.90
C LYS A 72 20.30 18.29 5.55
N TYR A 73 19.34 18.32 4.62
CA TYR A 73 19.55 18.72 3.24
C TYR A 73 18.52 19.77 2.77
N SER A 74 18.89 20.56 1.75
CA SER A 74 17.98 21.50 1.07
C SER A 74 17.25 20.83 -0.09
N ASP A 75 16.18 21.49 -0.56
CA ASP A 75 15.42 21.15 -1.76
C ASP A 75 14.92 19.69 -1.78
N VAL A 76 14.54 19.16 -0.60
CA VAL A 76 14.03 17.79 -0.46
C VAL A 76 12.62 17.72 -1.02
N GLN A 77 12.43 16.90 -2.06
CA GLN A 77 11.18 16.70 -2.80
C GLN A 77 10.93 15.22 -3.07
N GLY A 78 9.72 14.87 -3.55
CA GLY A 78 9.35 13.49 -3.88
C GLY A 78 8.85 12.70 -2.68
N GLY A 79 8.95 11.38 -2.76
CA GLY A 79 8.50 10.48 -1.71
C GLY A 79 6.98 10.29 -1.64
N ILE A 80 6.26 10.58 -2.72
CA ILE A 80 4.84 10.21 -2.85
C ILE A 80 4.77 8.70 -3.07
N ALA A 81 3.88 8.04 -2.36
CA ALA A 81 3.66 6.62 -2.46
C ALA A 81 2.17 6.31 -2.62
N TYR A 82 1.84 5.22 -3.29
CA TYR A 82 0.47 4.80 -3.51
C TYR A 82 0.38 3.30 -3.78
N GLY A 83 -0.81 2.73 -3.54
CA GLY A 83 -1.09 1.33 -3.82
C GLY A 83 -2.57 1.09 -4.11
N GLY A 84 -2.89 -0.04 -4.74
CA GLY A 84 -4.26 -0.36 -5.09
C GLY A 84 -4.43 -1.39 -6.20
N PHE A 85 -5.60 -1.38 -6.84
CA PHE A 85 -5.94 -2.25 -7.95
C PHE A 85 -5.91 -1.53 -9.29
N GLN A 86 -5.62 -2.28 -10.34
CA GLN A 86 -5.61 -1.78 -11.70
C GLN A 86 -6.23 -2.79 -12.67
N THR A 87 -6.95 -2.29 -13.67
CA THR A 87 -7.31 -3.07 -14.86
C THR A 87 -6.49 -2.61 -16.05
N THR A 88 -6.07 -3.54 -16.87
CA THR A 88 -5.36 -3.30 -18.13
C THR A 88 -5.96 -4.19 -19.20
N LYS A 89 -5.61 -3.97 -20.47
CA LYS A 89 -5.95 -4.89 -21.56
C LYS A 89 -5.46 -6.33 -21.32
N ASN A 90 -4.44 -6.52 -20.48
CA ASN A 90 -3.84 -7.81 -20.18
C ASN A 90 -4.39 -8.44 -18.88
N GLY A 91 -5.42 -7.85 -18.26
CA GLY A 91 -6.03 -8.40 -17.06
C GLY A 91 -5.97 -7.48 -15.85
N LYS A 92 -6.22 -8.07 -14.70
CA LYS A 92 -6.32 -7.41 -13.40
C LYS A 92 -5.00 -7.46 -12.68
N LYS A 93 -4.62 -6.34 -12.05
CA LYS A 93 -3.34 -6.20 -11.36
C LYS A 93 -3.53 -5.58 -9.98
N ALA A 94 -2.56 -5.82 -9.11
CA ALA A 94 -2.34 -5.06 -7.89
C ALA A 94 -0.98 -4.37 -7.97
N LEU A 95 -0.85 -3.23 -7.33
CA LEU A 95 0.39 -2.46 -7.39
C LEU A 95 0.65 -1.69 -6.10
N ILE A 96 1.95 -1.49 -5.84
CA ILE A 96 2.47 -0.50 -4.89
C ILE A 96 3.61 0.26 -5.55
N SER A 97 3.64 1.57 -5.35
CA SER A 97 4.66 2.48 -5.89
C SER A 97 5.18 3.38 -4.78
N LEU A 98 6.50 3.52 -4.72
CA LEU A 98 7.18 4.46 -3.84
C LEU A 98 8.03 5.40 -4.69
N GLY A 99 7.66 6.67 -4.76
CA GLY A 99 8.36 7.66 -5.57
C GLY A 99 9.78 7.94 -5.09
N GLU A 100 10.65 8.25 -6.04
CA GLU A 100 12.01 8.71 -5.74
C GLU A 100 11.99 9.99 -4.88
N ILE A 101 13.06 10.19 -4.14
CA ILE A 101 13.27 11.38 -3.33
C ILE A 101 14.51 12.08 -3.86
N THR A 102 14.39 13.38 -4.14
CA THR A 102 15.51 14.22 -4.55
C THR A 102 15.86 15.20 -3.44
N TYR A 103 17.13 15.54 -3.32
CA TYR A 103 17.63 16.55 -2.37
C TYR A 103 18.93 17.15 -2.86
N ARG A 104 19.37 18.27 -2.28
CA ARG A 104 20.67 18.86 -2.56
C ARG A 104 21.63 18.71 -1.39
N GLU A 105 22.82 18.21 -1.71
CA GLU A 105 23.96 18.11 -0.81
C GLU A 105 25.16 18.79 -1.44
N ASN A 106 25.73 19.82 -0.78
CA ASN A 106 26.85 20.62 -1.29
C ASN A 106 26.60 21.23 -2.68
N GLY A 107 25.33 21.58 -2.99
CA GLY A 107 24.92 22.16 -4.27
C GLY A 107 24.64 21.14 -5.39
N GLU A 108 24.94 19.86 -5.19
CA GLU A 108 24.65 18.79 -6.13
C GLU A 108 23.31 18.11 -5.83
N GLU A 109 22.57 17.78 -6.88
CA GLU A 109 21.36 16.97 -6.77
C GLU A 109 21.72 15.50 -6.48
N LYS A 110 21.10 14.94 -5.46
CA LYS A 110 21.20 13.53 -5.08
C LYS A 110 19.81 12.90 -5.06
N LYS A 111 19.76 11.57 -5.20
CA LYS A 111 18.53 10.81 -5.22
C LYS A 111 18.57 9.64 -4.24
N ILE A 112 17.42 9.38 -3.64
CA ILE A 112 17.13 8.14 -2.91
C ILE A 112 16.03 7.44 -3.69
N ILE A 113 16.30 6.21 -4.12
CA ILE A 113 15.35 5.35 -4.81
C ILE A 113 15.07 4.17 -3.90
N PRO A 114 13.83 3.99 -3.41
CA PRO A 114 13.47 2.83 -2.61
C PRO A 114 13.80 1.51 -3.32
N THR A 115 14.25 0.52 -2.58
CA THR A 115 14.63 -0.78 -3.14
C THR A 115 13.62 -1.86 -2.75
N ARG A 116 13.02 -2.51 -3.74
CA ARG A 116 12.14 -3.65 -3.51
C ARG A 116 12.93 -4.85 -2.96
N LEU A 117 12.47 -5.39 -1.86
CA LEU A 117 13.05 -6.57 -1.21
C LEU A 117 12.25 -7.85 -1.46
N TYR A 118 10.94 -7.72 -1.69
CA TYR A 118 10.03 -8.80 -2.03
C TYR A 118 8.91 -8.33 -2.97
N PRO A 119 8.48 -9.17 -3.92
CA PRO A 119 9.16 -10.38 -4.35
C PRO A 119 10.50 -10.06 -5.03
N LYS A 120 11.41 -11.03 -5.00
CA LYS A 120 12.68 -10.93 -5.73
C LYS A 120 12.44 -11.19 -7.22
N GLY A 121 13.22 -10.55 -8.07
CA GLY A 121 13.14 -10.69 -9.53
C GLY A 121 12.86 -9.36 -10.25
N GLU A 122 12.73 -9.41 -11.56
CA GLU A 122 12.45 -8.22 -12.37
C GLU A 122 11.00 -7.76 -12.16
N ALA A 123 10.77 -6.45 -12.11
CA ALA A 123 9.44 -5.88 -12.16
C ALA A 123 8.96 -5.84 -13.61
N GLU A 124 7.66 -5.95 -13.84
CA GLU A 124 7.07 -5.91 -15.19
C GLU A 124 7.32 -4.56 -15.90
N TYR A 125 7.67 -3.53 -15.14
CA TYR A 125 8.03 -2.20 -15.62
C TYR A 125 9.25 -1.66 -14.86
N GLU A 126 10.37 -1.50 -15.58
CA GLU A 126 11.52 -0.72 -15.11
C GLU A 126 11.19 0.78 -15.23
N ASN A 127 10.48 1.32 -14.28
CA ASN A 127 10.40 2.77 -14.12
C ASN A 127 11.39 3.23 -13.04
N LYS A 128 11.79 4.49 -13.13
CA LYS A 128 12.74 5.15 -12.21
C LYS A 128 12.30 5.15 -10.74
N ASP A 129 11.03 4.79 -10.49
CA ASP A 129 10.44 4.69 -9.17
C ASP A 129 10.45 3.22 -8.71
N ALA A 130 10.48 3.00 -7.41
CA ALA A 130 10.38 1.65 -6.84
C ALA A 130 8.93 1.17 -6.94
N ASN A 131 8.58 0.65 -8.11
CA ASN A 131 7.25 0.15 -8.43
C ASN A 131 7.22 -1.37 -8.40
N TYR A 132 6.12 -1.92 -7.92
CA TYR A 132 5.78 -3.31 -8.12
C TYR A 132 4.34 -3.42 -8.61
N ILE A 133 4.18 -3.93 -9.82
CA ILE A 133 2.88 -4.22 -10.44
C ILE A 133 2.90 -5.71 -10.79
N THR A 134 1.87 -6.43 -10.41
CA THR A 134 1.75 -7.87 -10.69
C THR A 134 0.33 -8.25 -11.04
N GLU A 135 0.18 -9.32 -11.78
CA GLU A 135 -1.12 -9.98 -11.94
C GLU A 135 -1.65 -10.38 -10.56
N PHE A 136 -2.91 -10.05 -10.32
CA PHE A 136 -3.60 -10.36 -9.08
C PHE A 136 -5.06 -10.66 -9.40
N ASP A 137 -5.50 -11.85 -9.04
CA ASP A 137 -6.85 -12.33 -9.37
C ASP A 137 -7.88 -11.79 -8.37
N TRP A 138 -8.15 -10.49 -8.46
CA TRP A 138 -9.19 -9.84 -7.68
C TRP A 138 -10.51 -9.80 -8.47
N GLU A 139 -11.63 -9.76 -7.78
CA GLU A 139 -12.96 -9.79 -8.38
C GLU A 139 -13.71 -8.47 -8.14
N SER A 140 -14.54 -8.07 -9.11
CA SER A 140 -15.49 -6.98 -8.92
C SER A 140 -16.52 -7.36 -7.85
N ASN A 141 -17.06 -6.36 -7.16
CA ASN A 141 -18.06 -6.53 -6.10
C ASN A 141 -17.58 -7.33 -4.86
N VAL A 142 -16.30 -7.67 -4.78
CA VAL A 142 -15.69 -8.31 -3.60
C VAL A 142 -14.96 -7.26 -2.77
N TRP A 143 -15.12 -7.34 -1.46
CA TRP A 143 -14.39 -6.49 -0.52
C TRP A 143 -12.99 -7.05 -0.29
N TYR A 144 -11.99 -6.17 -0.44
CA TYR A 144 -10.60 -6.43 -0.11
C TYR A 144 -10.14 -5.46 0.94
N ARG A 145 -9.35 -5.93 1.91
CA ARG A 145 -8.66 -5.08 2.87
C ARG A 145 -7.26 -4.83 2.39
N PHE A 146 -6.93 -3.57 2.16
CA PHE A 146 -5.57 -3.12 1.96
C PHE A 146 -4.97 -2.76 3.30
N PHE A 147 -3.71 -3.13 3.48
CA PHE A 147 -2.98 -2.87 4.70
C PHE A 147 -1.57 -2.43 4.37
N PHE A 148 -1.25 -1.19 4.70
CA PHE A 148 0.05 -0.58 4.52
C PHE A 148 0.71 -0.41 5.87
N ARG A 149 1.99 -0.80 5.97
CA ARG A 149 2.75 -0.68 7.19
C ARG A 149 4.16 -0.18 6.93
N THR A 150 4.64 0.71 7.79
CA THR A 150 6.04 1.07 7.93
C THR A 150 6.61 0.42 9.19
N TRP A 151 7.86 -0.02 9.12
CA TRP A 151 8.59 -0.54 10.29
C TRP A 151 10.08 -0.36 10.12
N LYS A 152 10.80 -0.36 11.23
CA LYS A 152 12.25 -0.24 11.24
C LYS A 152 12.90 -1.62 11.12
N ASP A 153 13.83 -1.77 10.19
CA ASP A 153 14.71 -2.93 10.16
C ASP A 153 15.78 -2.84 11.26
N HIS A 154 15.93 -3.90 12.04
CA HIS A 154 16.84 -3.92 13.17
C HIS A 154 18.32 -3.91 12.78
N SER A 155 18.66 -4.47 11.61
CA SER A 155 20.03 -4.61 11.15
C SER A 155 20.54 -3.37 10.43
N LEU A 156 19.70 -2.75 9.61
CA LEU A 156 20.03 -1.58 8.81
C LEU A 156 19.71 -0.27 9.53
N GLY A 157 18.73 -0.30 10.45
CA GLY A 157 18.21 0.91 11.06
C GLY A 157 17.34 1.78 10.13
N GLU A 158 17.09 1.29 8.93
CA GLU A 158 16.27 1.95 7.89
C GLU A 158 14.81 1.54 7.99
N THR A 159 13.94 2.32 7.38
CA THR A 159 12.50 2.06 7.37
C THR A 159 12.11 1.22 6.17
N PHE A 160 11.38 0.16 6.42
CA PHE A 160 10.71 -0.64 5.41
C PHE A 160 9.24 -0.22 5.28
N VAL A 161 8.70 -0.41 4.09
CA VAL A 161 7.27 -0.20 3.76
C VAL A 161 6.75 -1.43 3.06
N GLY A 162 5.62 -1.95 3.50
CA GLY A 162 4.98 -3.12 2.89
C GLY A 162 3.48 -2.94 2.71
N GLU A 163 2.95 -3.69 1.74
CA GLU A 163 1.54 -3.79 1.43
C GLU A 163 1.08 -5.25 1.50
N TRP A 164 0.00 -5.47 2.21
CA TRP A 164 -0.75 -6.73 2.27
C TRP A 164 -2.17 -6.51 1.80
N ILE A 165 -2.73 -7.52 1.14
CA ILE A 165 -4.10 -7.51 0.66
C ILE A 165 -4.82 -8.73 1.24
N GLN A 166 -5.98 -8.52 1.87
CA GLN A 166 -6.86 -9.59 2.34
C GLN A 166 -8.11 -9.67 1.46
N ASN A 167 -8.40 -10.82 0.91
CA ASN A 167 -9.73 -11.09 0.37
C ASN A 167 -10.70 -11.35 1.54
N LEU A 168 -11.67 -10.46 1.74
CA LEU A 168 -12.59 -10.56 2.89
C LEU A 168 -13.64 -11.66 2.74
N SER A 169 -13.80 -12.25 1.55
CA SER A 169 -14.67 -13.41 1.33
C SER A 169 -14.00 -14.72 1.75
N THR A 170 -12.72 -14.90 1.43
CA THR A 170 -11.93 -16.09 1.81
C THR A 170 -11.18 -15.94 3.11
N GLN A 171 -11.03 -14.69 3.59
CA GLN A 171 -10.20 -14.25 4.72
C GLN A 171 -8.70 -14.43 4.50
N GLU A 172 -8.26 -14.76 3.30
CA GLU A 172 -6.85 -15.02 2.99
C GLU A 172 -6.08 -13.73 2.73
N TRP A 173 -4.87 -13.66 3.30
CA TRP A 173 -3.91 -12.58 3.14
C TRP A 173 -2.84 -12.91 2.11
N THR A 174 -2.47 -11.92 1.35
CA THR A 174 -1.33 -11.95 0.43
C THR A 174 -0.39 -10.79 0.75
N LEU A 175 0.89 -11.07 0.97
CA LEU A 175 1.93 -10.04 0.95
C LEU A 175 2.17 -9.67 -0.51
N LEU A 176 1.83 -8.44 -0.89
CA LEU A 176 2.04 -7.97 -2.26
C LEU A 176 3.52 -7.66 -2.50
N ALA A 177 4.06 -6.74 -1.73
CA ALA A 177 5.48 -6.36 -1.80
C ALA A 177 5.92 -5.63 -0.53
N TYR A 178 7.25 -5.56 -0.31
CA TYR A 178 7.83 -4.61 0.63
C TYR A 178 9.17 -4.07 0.11
N PHE A 179 9.50 -2.87 0.56
CA PHE A 179 10.63 -2.07 0.10
C PHE A 179 11.45 -1.56 1.26
N ASN A 180 12.75 -1.41 1.03
CA ASN A 180 13.60 -0.55 1.84
C ASN A 180 13.51 0.87 1.29
N THR A 181 13.12 1.82 2.10
CA THR A 181 13.03 3.24 1.72
C THR A 181 14.37 3.97 1.72
N HIS A 182 15.41 3.37 2.30
CA HIS A 182 16.72 3.99 2.62
C HIS A 182 16.61 5.25 3.48
N LEU A 183 15.47 5.43 4.15
CA LEU A 183 15.23 6.49 5.11
C LEU A 183 15.30 5.93 6.54
N THR A 184 15.84 6.71 7.45
CA THR A 184 15.74 6.41 8.88
C THR A 184 14.49 7.04 9.47
N ASP A 185 13.68 6.24 10.18
CA ASP A 185 12.52 6.72 10.93
C ASP A 185 11.46 7.45 10.08
N SER A 186 11.20 6.93 8.87
CA SER A 186 10.12 7.39 8.01
C SER A 186 8.81 6.68 8.34
N PHE A 187 7.68 7.30 7.98
CA PHE A 187 6.34 6.77 8.24
C PHE A 187 5.33 7.29 7.20
N ILE A 188 4.11 6.81 7.26
CA ILE A 188 2.99 7.31 6.46
C ILE A 188 2.60 8.69 6.99
N SER A 189 2.62 9.70 6.12
CA SER A 189 2.31 11.08 6.50
C SER A 189 1.62 11.86 5.37
N GLY A 190 1.40 13.16 5.59
CA GLY A 190 0.79 14.04 4.60
C GLY A 190 -0.71 13.84 4.45
N LYS A 191 -1.23 14.20 3.30
CA LYS A 191 -2.62 13.96 2.93
C LYS A 191 -2.79 12.50 2.56
N LEU A 192 -3.77 11.84 3.17
CA LEU A 192 -4.17 10.47 2.83
C LEU A 192 -5.34 10.54 1.86
N LYS A 193 -5.15 10.01 0.67
CA LYS A 193 -6.13 10.06 -0.41
C LYS A 193 -6.46 8.67 -0.93
N GLN A 194 -7.68 8.50 -1.35
CA GLN A 194 -8.11 7.42 -2.22
C GLN A 194 -8.64 8.04 -3.51
N TYR A 195 -8.49 7.36 -4.62
CA TYR A 195 -9.05 7.85 -5.88
C TYR A 195 -9.26 6.72 -6.88
N GLN A 196 -10.09 7.03 -7.85
CA GLN A 196 -10.32 6.25 -9.04
C GLN A 196 -9.92 7.09 -10.25
N GLU A 197 -9.09 6.54 -11.12
CA GLU A 197 -8.53 7.22 -12.28
C GLU A 197 -8.71 6.40 -13.54
N ASP A 198 -9.20 7.04 -14.61
CA ASP A 198 -9.06 6.56 -15.97
C ASP A 198 -7.71 7.08 -16.52
N TYR A 199 -6.74 6.20 -16.71
CA TYR A 199 -5.42 6.60 -17.17
C TYR A 199 -5.21 6.43 -18.70
N ASN A 200 -6.29 6.06 -19.44
CA ASN A 200 -6.26 5.97 -20.89
C ASN A 200 -7.58 6.50 -21.50
N GLU A 201 -7.47 7.56 -22.27
CA GLU A 201 -8.56 8.29 -22.89
C GLU A 201 -9.49 7.47 -23.82
N GLU A 202 -9.03 6.31 -24.31
CA GLU A 202 -9.82 5.43 -25.16
C GLU A 202 -11.05 4.84 -24.46
N PHE A 203 -11.09 4.88 -23.12
CA PHE A 203 -12.13 4.29 -22.29
C PHE A 203 -13.00 5.32 -21.57
N LEU A 204 -12.92 6.58 -22.01
CA LEU A 204 -13.82 7.64 -21.53
C LEU A 204 -15.29 7.24 -21.77
N GLY A 205 -16.13 7.45 -20.76
CA GLY A 205 -17.56 7.16 -20.84
C GLY A 205 -17.95 5.73 -20.45
N LEU A 206 -16.98 4.85 -20.11
CA LEU A 206 -17.29 3.60 -19.44
C LEU A 206 -17.47 3.82 -17.95
N GLU A 207 -18.53 3.26 -17.40
CA GLU A 207 -18.79 3.33 -15.95
C GLU A 207 -17.68 2.61 -15.17
N ARG A 208 -17.21 3.29 -14.14
CA ARG A 208 -16.29 2.76 -13.14
C ARG A 208 -16.71 3.25 -11.77
N SER A 209 -16.70 2.37 -10.79
CA SER A 209 -17.17 2.72 -9.47
C SER A 209 -16.44 1.97 -8.36
N PHE A 210 -16.46 2.55 -7.17
CA PHE A 210 -15.87 1.97 -5.98
C PHE A 210 -16.65 2.29 -4.72
N GLN A 211 -16.37 1.51 -3.69
CA GLN A 211 -16.82 1.76 -2.32
C GLN A 211 -15.65 1.56 -1.36
N ILE A 212 -15.61 2.38 -0.30
CA ILE A 212 -14.61 2.29 0.76
C ILE A 212 -15.25 2.37 2.15
N LYS A 213 -14.72 1.62 3.10
CA LYS A 213 -15.15 1.60 4.50
C LYS A 213 -14.04 1.11 5.42
N ASN A 214 -14.31 1.06 6.71
CA ASN A 214 -13.39 0.51 7.71
C ASN A 214 -11.97 1.09 7.57
N ILE A 215 -11.91 2.43 7.56
CA ILE A 215 -10.69 3.19 7.29
C ILE A 215 -10.04 3.54 8.62
N TYR A 216 -8.84 3.02 8.86
CA TYR A 216 -8.11 3.22 10.10
C TYR A 216 -6.66 3.53 9.87
N ALA A 217 -6.09 4.31 10.79
CA ALA A 217 -4.66 4.50 10.88
C ALA A 217 -4.18 4.23 12.32
N TYR A 218 -2.96 3.72 12.47
CA TYR A 218 -2.32 3.61 13.78
C TYR A 218 -1.45 4.83 14.00
N ASP A 219 -1.90 5.72 14.87
CA ASP A 219 -1.22 6.96 15.21
C ASP A 219 0.05 6.65 16.00
N ARG A 220 1.19 6.95 15.42
CA ARG A 220 2.52 6.66 15.95
C ARG A 220 2.78 7.37 17.27
N LYS A 221 2.41 8.66 17.37
CA LYS A 221 2.64 9.48 18.54
C LYS A 221 1.79 9.03 19.73
N ASN A 222 0.52 8.75 19.44
CA ASN A 222 -0.46 8.39 20.46
C ASN A 222 -0.52 6.88 20.72
N ARG A 223 0.14 6.06 19.91
CA ARG A 223 0.18 4.58 19.98
C ARG A 223 -1.22 3.95 20.05
N LYS A 224 -2.13 4.44 19.21
CA LYS A 224 -3.51 3.95 19.18
C LYS A 224 -4.08 3.94 17.79
N TRP A 225 -5.05 3.09 17.56
CA TRP A 225 -5.86 3.11 16.36
C TRP A 225 -6.76 4.35 16.36
N ILE A 226 -6.89 4.96 15.18
CA ILE A 226 -7.79 6.07 14.89
C ILE A 226 -8.69 5.66 13.74
N SER A 227 -9.99 5.85 13.96
CA SER A 227 -11.00 5.69 12.91
C SER A 227 -11.03 6.96 12.06
N LEU A 228 -10.75 6.81 10.76
CA LEU A 228 -10.79 7.88 9.77
C LEU A 228 -12.15 7.85 9.05
N ASN A 229 -13.17 8.23 9.76
CA ASN A 229 -14.57 8.12 9.33
C ASN A 229 -15.12 9.36 8.62
N LYS A 230 -14.30 10.41 8.44
CA LYS A 230 -14.65 11.63 7.73
C LYS A 230 -13.79 11.78 6.49
N SER A 231 -14.41 12.17 5.40
CA SER A 231 -13.74 12.43 4.13
C SER A 231 -14.42 13.56 3.37
N THR A 232 -13.62 14.30 2.62
CA THR A 232 -14.10 15.19 1.56
C THR A 232 -13.99 14.45 0.24
N LEU A 233 -15.13 14.21 -0.37
CA LEU A 233 -15.22 13.63 -1.71
C LEU A 233 -15.27 14.76 -2.73
N SER A 234 -14.48 14.66 -3.77
CA SER A 234 -14.39 15.66 -4.84
C SER A 234 -14.08 14.99 -6.17
N TYR A 235 -14.31 15.74 -7.21
CA TYR A 235 -14.08 15.36 -8.59
C TYR A 235 -13.09 16.33 -9.22
N ASP A 236 -12.06 15.82 -9.90
CA ASP A 236 -11.15 16.64 -10.68
C ASP A 236 -11.80 16.90 -12.05
N PRO A 237 -12.09 18.18 -12.38
CA PRO A 237 -12.75 18.49 -13.63
C PRO A 237 -11.90 18.09 -14.81
N PRO A 238 -12.50 17.60 -15.88
CA PRO A 238 -11.80 17.43 -17.14
C PRO A 238 -11.28 18.78 -17.63
N SER A 239 -10.11 18.83 -18.21
CA SER A 239 -9.59 20.04 -18.84
C SER A 239 -10.45 20.43 -20.03
N LEU A 240 -11.40 21.26 -19.77
CA LEU A 240 -12.10 22.34 -20.52
C LEU A 240 -12.68 22.15 -21.89
N GLN A 241 -12.41 21.21 -22.75
CA GLN A 241 -12.96 21.36 -24.11
C GLN A 241 -13.75 20.21 -24.73
N TYR A 242 -13.68 19.01 -24.21
CA TYR A 242 -14.25 17.84 -24.91
C TYR A 242 -15.09 16.89 -24.07
N ASP A 243 -15.37 17.20 -22.82
CA ASP A 243 -16.06 16.29 -21.94
C ASP A 243 -17.55 16.64 -21.74
N THR A 244 -18.31 16.52 -22.84
CA THR A 244 -19.78 16.46 -22.77
C THR A 244 -20.27 15.12 -22.21
N ILE A 245 -19.37 14.19 -21.86
CA ILE A 245 -19.68 12.80 -21.48
C ILE A 245 -19.27 12.52 -20.02
N GLY A 246 -18.94 13.55 -19.25
CA GLY A 246 -18.39 13.42 -17.92
C GLY A 246 -19.41 13.33 -16.80
N THR A 247 -20.10 12.22 -16.67
CA THR A 247 -20.98 12.01 -15.51
C THR A 247 -20.21 11.42 -14.35
N HIS A 248 -20.47 11.95 -13.18
CA HIS A 248 -19.91 11.43 -11.94
C HIS A 248 -20.97 11.45 -10.84
N GLU A 249 -20.83 10.54 -9.92
CA GLU A 249 -21.57 10.50 -8.68
C GLU A 249 -20.62 10.14 -7.55
N PHE A 250 -20.72 10.81 -6.43
CA PHE A 250 -20.00 10.45 -5.22
C PHE A 250 -20.80 10.85 -3.99
N GLY A 251 -20.55 10.15 -2.90
CA GLY A 251 -21.30 10.41 -1.68
C GLY A 251 -20.94 9.43 -0.58
N TYR A 252 -21.82 9.38 0.40
CA TYR A 252 -21.69 8.45 1.50
C TYR A 252 -23.05 7.96 1.96
N VAL A 253 -23.03 6.76 2.50
CA VAL A 253 -24.14 6.19 3.26
C VAL A 253 -23.64 5.87 4.67
N LYS A 254 -24.51 5.31 5.52
CA LYS A 254 -24.20 5.11 6.94
C LYS A 254 -22.82 4.51 7.23
N ASN A 255 -22.34 3.59 6.38
CA ASN A 255 -21.16 2.76 6.68
C ASN A 255 -20.11 2.69 5.55
N TYR A 256 -20.27 3.41 4.45
CA TYR A 256 -19.26 3.50 3.40
C TYR A 256 -19.35 4.80 2.60
N PHE A 257 -18.22 5.20 2.00
CA PHE A 257 -18.15 6.20 0.94
C PHE A 257 -18.18 5.49 -0.41
N TYR A 258 -18.69 6.18 -1.44
CA TYR A 258 -18.71 5.68 -2.81
C TYR A 258 -18.38 6.75 -3.83
N GLY A 259 -17.87 6.31 -4.98
CA GLY A 259 -17.65 7.16 -6.15
C GLY A 259 -17.86 6.38 -7.43
N SER A 260 -18.44 7.05 -8.43
CA SER A 260 -18.67 6.52 -9.77
C SER A 260 -18.41 7.59 -10.81
N SER A 261 -17.84 7.20 -11.95
CA SER A 261 -17.69 8.07 -13.13
C SER A 261 -18.02 7.30 -14.41
N GLY A 262 -18.27 8.01 -15.50
CA GLY A 262 -18.68 7.40 -16.76
C GLY A 262 -20.16 6.94 -16.79
N LEU A 263 -21.00 7.52 -15.95
CA LEU A 263 -22.44 7.20 -15.89
C LEU A 263 -23.16 7.62 -17.18
N PRO A 264 -24.32 6.99 -17.53
CA PRO A 264 -25.14 7.39 -18.67
C PRO A 264 -25.56 8.86 -18.61
N VAL A 265 -25.73 9.48 -19.78
CA VAL A 265 -26.06 10.92 -19.97
C VAL A 265 -27.34 11.35 -19.26
N GLU A 266 -28.25 10.44 -19.00
CA GLU A 266 -29.55 10.69 -18.38
C GLU A 266 -29.46 11.10 -16.90
N ASP A 267 -28.36 10.73 -16.24
CA ASP A 267 -28.09 10.99 -14.81
C ASP A 267 -27.07 12.13 -14.60
N GLN A 268 -26.81 12.93 -15.63
CA GLN A 268 -25.72 13.91 -15.64
C GLN A 268 -25.95 15.07 -14.67
N LYS A 269 -25.00 15.22 -13.73
CA LYS A 269 -24.65 16.52 -13.20
C LYS A 269 -23.56 17.14 -14.08
N ILE A 270 -23.86 18.26 -14.71
CA ILE A 270 -22.87 19.03 -15.47
C ILE A 270 -21.93 19.68 -14.46
N TYR A 271 -20.62 19.43 -14.63
CA TYR A 271 -19.61 20.10 -13.82
C TYR A 271 -19.66 21.62 -14.05
N ASP A 272 -19.78 22.39 -12.97
CA ASP A 272 -19.70 23.84 -12.95
C ASP A 272 -18.36 24.26 -12.33
N GLU A 273 -17.42 24.74 -13.14
CA GLU A 273 -16.10 25.21 -12.67
C GLU A 273 -16.18 26.34 -11.66
N SER A 274 -17.22 27.17 -11.75
CA SER A 274 -17.43 28.27 -10.81
C SER A 274 -17.89 27.80 -9.43
N ASN A 275 -18.33 26.52 -9.33
CA ASN A 275 -18.84 25.91 -8.12
C ASN A 275 -18.42 24.41 -8.06
N PRO A 276 -17.15 24.09 -7.77
CA PRO A 276 -16.69 22.71 -7.71
C PRO A 276 -17.49 21.93 -6.68
N GLU A 277 -18.11 20.84 -7.12
CA GLU A 277 -18.83 19.96 -6.21
C GLU A 277 -17.85 19.27 -5.28
N TYR A 278 -18.06 19.38 -3.98
CA TYR A 278 -17.45 18.52 -2.97
C TYR A 278 -18.52 18.15 -1.94
N ILE A 279 -18.36 16.97 -1.38
CA ILE A 279 -19.23 16.46 -0.31
C ILE A 279 -18.38 16.07 0.88
N GLU A 280 -18.63 16.72 2.00
CA GLU A 280 -18.09 16.25 3.28
C GLU A 280 -18.96 15.13 3.81
N GLY A 281 -18.38 13.95 4.00
CA GLY A 281 -19.06 12.77 4.47
C GLY A 281 -18.53 12.25 5.80
N ASN A 282 -19.42 11.60 6.54
CA ASN A 282 -19.07 10.92 7.77
C ASN A 282 -19.77 9.55 7.83
N ILE A 283 -18.96 8.48 7.90
CA ILE A 283 -19.47 7.11 8.00
C ILE A 283 -19.38 6.58 9.43
N THR A 284 -20.22 5.61 9.74
CA THR A 284 -20.19 4.92 11.04
C THR A 284 -19.34 3.66 10.93
N GLN A 285 -18.31 3.56 11.75
CA GLN A 285 -17.46 2.38 11.86
C GLN A 285 -16.98 2.17 13.30
N SER A 286 -16.41 1.00 13.59
CA SER A 286 -15.83 0.72 14.91
C SER A 286 -14.62 1.63 15.20
N PRO A 287 -14.23 1.82 16.47
CA PRO A 287 -13.09 2.68 16.81
C PRO A 287 -11.73 2.11 16.38
N ALA A 288 -11.65 0.81 16.11
CA ALA A 288 -10.45 0.10 15.69
C ALA A 288 -10.80 -1.02 14.69
N PRO A 289 -9.86 -1.44 13.82
CA PRO A 289 -10.09 -2.54 12.90
C PRO A 289 -10.26 -3.87 13.66
N LEU A 290 -11.17 -4.70 13.15
CA LEU A 290 -11.25 -6.09 13.60
C LEU A 290 -10.19 -6.89 12.84
N MET A 291 -9.19 -7.38 13.57
CA MET A 291 -8.09 -8.19 13.05
C MET A 291 -7.97 -9.45 13.92
N SER A 292 -7.72 -10.59 13.29
CA SER A 292 -7.32 -11.79 14.01
C SER A 292 -5.90 -11.64 14.57
N GLU A 293 -5.57 -12.39 15.61
CA GLU A 293 -4.18 -12.54 16.01
C GLU A 293 -3.41 -13.38 14.98
N PRO A 294 -2.09 -13.20 14.82
CA PRO A 294 -1.26 -14.11 14.03
C PRO A 294 -1.34 -15.53 14.58
N ALA A 295 -1.19 -16.52 13.71
CA ALA A 295 -1.06 -17.91 14.13
C ALA A 295 -0.12 -18.66 13.19
N PHE A 296 0.70 -19.57 13.75
CA PHE A 296 1.48 -20.49 12.93
C PHE A 296 0.59 -21.65 12.49
N LYS A 297 0.52 -21.91 11.18
CA LYS A 297 -0.04 -23.11 10.61
C LYS A 297 0.86 -24.30 10.90
N SER A 298 2.18 -24.07 10.88
CA SER A 298 3.18 -25.07 11.25
C SER A 298 4.44 -24.44 11.83
N LEU A 299 5.04 -25.12 12.81
CA LEU A 299 6.36 -24.86 13.33
C LEU A 299 7.13 -26.19 13.40
N ASN A 300 8.11 -26.35 12.54
CA ASN A 300 8.93 -27.57 12.47
C ASN A 300 10.39 -27.27 12.82
N VAL A 301 10.91 -27.95 13.81
CA VAL A 301 12.30 -27.83 14.26
C VAL A 301 13.02 -29.15 14.05
N VAL A 302 14.07 -29.12 13.25
CA VAL A 302 14.98 -30.24 13.01
C VAL A 302 16.33 -29.94 13.67
N VAL A 303 16.75 -30.82 14.55
CA VAL A 303 18.04 -30.72 15.24
C VAL A 303 18.96 -31.84 14.80
N THR A 304 20.16 -31.48 14.44
CA THR A 304 21.26 -32.41 14.10
C THR A 304 22.47 -32.10 14.95
N GLN A 305 23.49 -32.95 14.89
CA GLN A 305 24.77 -32.72 15.61
C GLN A 305 25.50 -31.43 15.19
N LYS A 306 25.10 -30.77 14.12
CA LYS A 306 25.80 -29.60 13.56
C LYS A 306 24.95 -28.35 13.46
N LYS A 307 23.60 -28.46 13.49
CA LYS A 307 22.72 -27.30 13.34
C LYS A 307 21.30 -27.55 13.85
N ILE A 308 20.63 -26.48 14.21
CA ILE A 308 19.17 -26.39 14.43
C ILE A 308 18.58 -25.69 13.23
N THR A 309 17.65 -26.34 12.55
CA THR A 309 16.87 -25.75 11.44
C THR A 309 15.44 -25.58 11.88
N ILE A 310 14.92 -24.38 11.75
CA ILE A 310 13.57 -23.99 12.16
C ILE A 310 12.83 -23.57 10.88
N ASN A 311 11.69 -24.17 10.60
CA ASN A 311 10.83 -23.81 9.49
C ASN A 311 9.43 -23.52 10.04
N TRP A 312 8.77 -22.50 9.49
CA TRP A 312 7.43 -22.12 9.89
C TRP A 312 6.59 -21.66 8.73
N GLU A 313 5.30 -21.74 8.91
CA GLU A 313 4.29 -21.22 7.99
C GLU A 313 3.23 -20.47 8.82
N ILE A 314 2.89 -19.26 8.42
CA ILE A 314 1.78 -18.50 9.00
C ILE A 314 0.47 -18.98 8.39
N ASP A 315 -0.57 -19.09 9.18
CA ASP A 315 -1.91 -19.38 8.67
C ASP A 315 -2.37 -18.20 7.79
N PRO A 316 -2.61 -18.40 6.49
CA PRO A 316 -2.95 -17.32 5.57
C PRO A 316 -4.27 -16.60 5.91
N LYS A 317 -5.10 -17.18 6.81
CA LYS A 317 -6.36 -16.58 7.27
C LYS A 317 -6.22 -15.75 8.54
N THR A 318 -5.05 -15.73 9.13
CA THR A 318 -4.75 -14.91 10.31
C THR A 318 -3.93 -13.68 9.94
N CYS A 319 -3.77 -12.75 10.88
CA CYS A 319 -2.97 -11.54 10.67
C CYS A 319 -1.54 -11.92 10.26
N PRO A 320 -1.03 -11.43 9.12
CA PRO A 320 0.35 -11.69 8.72
C PRO A 320 1.36 -11.10 9.69
N CYS A 321 2.57 -11.63 9.67
CA CYS A 321 3.69 -11.12 10.45
C CYS A 321 4.65 -10.31 9.58
N TYR A 322 5.25 -9.27 10.15
CA TYR A 322 6.30 -8.48 9.49
C TYR A 322 7.69 -8.68 10.11
N GLU A 323 7.76 -9.28 11.31
CA GLU A 323 8.99 -9.52 12.06
C GLU A 323 8.91 -10.86 12.76
N PHE A 324 10.04 -11.57 12.78
CA PHE A 324 10.18 -12.84 13.50
C PHE A 324 11.38 -12.79 14.45
N GLY A 325 11.18 -13.27 15.68
CA GLY A 325 12.19 -13.48 16.69
C GLY A 325 12.37 -14.98 16.98
N ILE A 326 13.59 -15.48 16.91
CA ILE A 326 13.92 -16.84 17.26
C ILE A 326 14.77 -16.80 18.51
N TYR A 327 14.36 -17.56 19.54
CA TYR A 327 15.05 -17.65 20.82
C TYR A 327 15.34 -19.12 21.10
N ILE A 328 16.59 -19.43 21.38
CA ILE A 328 17.05 -20.78 21.67
C ILE A 328 17.55 -20.81 23.11
N TYR A 329 17.01 -21.70 23.92
CA TYR A 329 17.40 -21.95 25.30
C TYR A 329 17.83 -23.39 25.45
N ARG A 330 18.91 -23.63 26.21
CA ARG A 330 19.26 -24.94 26.70
C ARG A 330 18.49 -25.19 27.99
N TYR A 331 17.87 -26.36 28.09
CA TYR A 331 17.10 -26.74 29.26
C TYR A 331 17.84 -27.82 30.07
N SER A 332 18.09 -27.57 31.33
CA SER A 332 18.46 -28.53 32.36
C SER A 332 17.31 -28.70 33.32
N LYS A 333 17.27 -29.79 34.11
CA LYS A 333 16.09 -30.21 34.92
C LYS A 333 15.35 -29.10 35.67
N THR A 334 15.96 -27.96 35.89
CA THR A 334 15.39 -26.86 36.70
C THR A 334 15.58 -25.44 36.09
N GLU A 335 16.41 -25.30 35.06
CA GLU A 335 16.81 -23.98 34.56
C GLU A 335 16.87 -23.92 33.05
N TYR A 336 16.51 -22.73 32.50
CA TYR A 336 16.71 -22.39 31.11
C TYR A 336 17.91 -21.48 30.97
N GLU A 337 18.92 -21.93 30.23
CA GLU A 337 20.07 -21.14 29.84
C GLU A 337 19.84 -20.54 28.47
N PHE A 338 19.90 -19.21 28.36
CA PHE A 338 19.83 -18.54 27.06
C PHE A 338 21.07 -18.89 26.24
N VAL A 339 20.85 -19.36 25.01
CA VAL A 339 21.91 -19.75 24.08
C VAL A 339 22.06 -18.76 22.96
N TYR A 340 20.92 -18.38 22.31
CA TYR A 340 20.99 -17.59 21.10
C TYR A 340 19.65 -16.91 20.81
N ASN A 341 19.71 -15.72 20.16
CA ASN A 341 18.56 -15.12 19.54
C ASN A 341 18.90 -14.59 18.14
N TYR A 342 17.88 -14.54 17.31
CA TYR A 342 17.90 -13.92 15.98
C TYR A 342 16.58 -13.20 15.76
N VAL A 343 16.65 -11.97 15.24
CA VAL A 343 15.46 -11.20 14.87
C VAL A 343 15.59 -10.78 13.42
N THR A 344 14.53 -10.98 12.66
CA THR A 344 14.44 -10.53 11.27
C THR A 344 13.17 -9.71 11.04
N SER A 345 13.31 -8.55 10.44
CA SER A 345 12.21 -7.67 10.04
C SER A 345 11.76 -7.95 8.60
N ARG A 346 11.83 -9.20 8.17
CA ARG A 346 11.53 -9.66 6.81
C ARG A 346 10.34 -10.60 6.80
N PRO A 347 9.16 -10.15 6.34
CA PRO A 347 7.93 -10.94 6.33
C PRO A 347 7.98 -12.18 5.42
N ASP A 348 8.88 -12.22 4.45
CA ASP A 348 9.04 -13.33 3.49
C ASP A 348 9.91 -14.47 4.02
N VAL A 349 10.53 -14.32 5.19
CA VAL A 349 11.37 -15.37 5.77
C VAL A 349 10.49 -16.41 6.45
N THR A 350 10.72 -17.68 6.08
CA THR A 350 9.97 -18.85 6.58
C THR A 350 10.89 -19.92 7.16
N SER A 351 12.19 -19.66 7.23
CA SER A 351 13.18 -20.60 7.79
C SER A 351 14.41 -19.90 8.32
N TYR A 352 15.03 -20.55 9.29
CA TYR A 352 16.32 -20.14 9.85
C TYR A 352 17.16 -21.34 10.23
N SER A 353 18.49 -21.20 10.15
CA SER A 353 19.42 -22.24 10.58
C SER A 353 20.51 -21.66 11.50
N TYR A 354 20.64 -22.24 12.68
CA TYR A 354 21.67 -21.95 13.64
C TYR A 354 22.74 -23.08 13.65
N SER A 355 23.99 -22.73 13.45
CA SER A 355 25.08 -23.70 13.16
C SER A 355 26.12 -23.88 14.29
N GLU A 356 25.96 -23.25 15.43
CA GLU A 356 26.92 -23.25 16.53
C GLU A 356 26.39 -23.79 17.87
N PRO A 357 25.50 -24.78 17.95
CA PRO A 357 25.04 -25.26 19.25
C PRO A 357 26.11 -26.12 19.94
N PRO A 358 26.18 -26.09 21.26
CA PRO A 358 26.74 -27.20 22.00
C PRO A 358 25.76 -28.39 21.89
N PHE A 359 26.14 -29.39 21.10
CA PHE A 359 25.26 -30.38 20.46
C PHE A 359 24.79 -31.55 21.31
N SER A 360 24.75 -31.44 22.62
CA SER A 360 24.10 -32.45 23.49
C SER A 360 23.24 -31.73 24.52
N GLY A 361 22.03 -32.17 24.69
CA GLY A 361 21.11 -31.64 25.70
C GLY A 361 19.68 -31.43 25.21
N ASN A 362 18.88 -30.86 26.07
CA ASN A 362 17.51 -30.48 25.75
C ASN A 362 17.43 -29.00 25.40
N TYR A 363 16.66 -28.67 24.37
CA TYR A 363 16.48 -27.30 23.88
C TYR A 363 15.03 -26.92 23.89
N LEU A 364 14.75 -25.71 24.31
CA LEU A 364 13.50 -24.99 24.05
C LEU A 364 13.77 -23.97 22.94
N ILE A 365 13.08 -24.10 21.83
CA ILE A 365 13.13 -23.16 20.71
C ILE A 365 11.80 -22.44 20.67
N THR A 366 11.84 -21.13 20.86
CA THR A 366 10.67 -20.24 20.76
C THR A 366 10.75 -19.42 19.49
N LEU A 367 9.69 -19.45 18.71
CA LEU A 367 9.48 -18.56 17.59
C LEU A 367 8.40 -17.54 17.98
N GLU A 368 8.77 -16.26 17.94
CA GLU A 368 7.88 -15.14 18.13
C GLU A 368 7.60 -14.49 16.78
N CYS A 369 6.40 -14.02 16.53
CA CYS A 369 6.12 -13.12 15.41
C CYS A 369 5.39 -11.87 15.85
N LYS A 370 5.69 -10.75 15.17
CA LYS A 370 4.93 -9.51 15.28
C LYS A 370 4.03 -9.36 14.09
N GLY A 371 2.73 -9.36 14.34
CA GLY A 371 1.69 -9.17 13.34
C GLY A 371 1.66 -7.73 12.81
N ILE A 372 1.24 -7.59 11.57
CA ILE A 372 1.14 -6.27 10.90
C ILE A 372 0.24 -5.29 11.66
N SER A 373 -0.68 -5.76 12.50
CA SER A 373 -1.59 -4.98 13.37
C SER A 373 -1.08 -4.75 14.79
N ASN A 374 0.21 -5.01 15.07
CA ASN A 374 0.89 -4.91 16.37
C ASN A 374 0.58 -6.02 17.39
N PHE A 375 -0.12 -7.08 17.02
CA PHE A 375 -0.20 -8.27 17.86
C PHE A 375 1.14 -9.01 17.88
N VAL A 376 1.45 -9.61 19.02
CA VAL A 376 2.61 -10.48 19.18
C VAL A 376 2.09 -11.89 19.48
N TYR A 377 2.59 -12.87 18.77
CA TYR A 377 2.28 -14.27 18.96
C TYR A 377 3.57 -15.10 19.07
N SER A 378 3.56 -16.12 19.91
CA SER A 378 4.72 -17.01 20.04
C SER A 378 4.29 -18.47 20.17
N ASP A 379 5.12 -19.35 19.64
CA ASP A 379 5.02 -20.80 19.81
C ASP A 379 6.37 -21.40 20.15
N SER A 380 6.39 -22.56 20.78
CA SER A 380 7.62 -23.16 21.29
C SER A 380 7.67 -24.68 21.08
N VAL A 381 8.85 -25.19 20.76
CA VAL A 381 9.11 -26.60 20.55
C VAL A 381 10.25 -27.09 21.45
N TYR A 382 10.03 -28.19 22.16
CA TYR A 382 11.07 -28.89 22.90
C TYR A 382 11.76 -29.94 22.03
N LYS A 383 13.08 -29.96 22.05
CA LYS A 383 13.90 -30.96 21.33
C LYS A 383 15.03 -31.47 22.23
N SER A 384 15.23 -32.78 22.20
CA SER A 384 16.37 -33.47 22.82
C SER A 384 17.36 -33.93 21.75
N ILE A 385 18.66 -33.81 22.01
CA ILE A 385 19.74 -34.25 21.14
C ILE A 385 20.64 -35.22 21.89
#